data_3a56b15f2b02c4cc23b551673e6d9570
#
_entry.id   3a56b15f2b02c4cc23b551673e6d9570
#
_cell.length_a   1.000
_cell.length_b   1.000
_cell.length_c   1.000
_cell.angle_alpha   90.00
_cell.angle_beta   90.00
_cell.angle_gamma   90.00
#
_symmetry.space_group_name_H-M   'P 1'
#
loop_
_entity.id
_entity.type
_entity.pdbx_description
1 polymer ?
#
loop_
_entity_poly.entity_id
_entity_poly.type
_entity_poly.pdbx_seq_one_letter_code
_entity_poly.pdbx_strand_id
1 'polypeptide(L)'
;MNRPRIRALPPSRLRRKARAAERRRKGKLFRGSLALLLFILCGFLAYRLTHPDAALTGSSAQAEIPAYAGEDVIVLDGGLPAFSEDELTTESFVRFSPLDARGRTGAGTACLGPETLPTQPRGAVDASIRPSGWHTARYDELIEDGFLYNRCHVIGYLLCGDNATRENLFTGTRRLNRELMLPYEKQVASCIEETGMHVLYRVTPRYRGSDALAFGVEMEAFSVEDHGREVCFHVFVYNVQPGIVIDYATGESRRG
;
A
#
# COMPACT_ATOMS: atom_id res chain seq x y z
N MET A 1 -7.87 -57.71 41.36
CA MET A 1 -7.67 -57.04 40.10
C MET A 1 -6.90 -55.76 40.38
N ASN A 2 -5.59 -55.72 40.11
CA ASN A 2 -4.70 -54.55 40.36
C ASN A 2 -4.64 -53.70 39.11
N ARG A 3 -5.16 -52.47 39.17
CA ARG A 3 -4.98 -51.46 38.10
C ARG A 3 -3.62 -50.77 38.28
N PRO A 4 -2.79 -50.62 37.24
CA PRO A 4 -1.51 -49.94 37.35
C PRO A 4 -1.76 -48.43 37.52
N ARG A 5 -1.18 -47.83 38.57
CA ARG A 5 -1.16 -46.36 38.80
C ARG A 5 -0.22 -45.71 37.78
N ILE A 6 -0.78 -44.98 36.85
CA ILE A 6 0.00 -44.13 35.93
C ILE A 6 0.56 -42.96 36.77
N ARG A 7 1.87 -42.94 36.96
CA ARG A 7 2.60 -41.91 37.69
C ARG A 7 2.67 -40.65 36.82
N ALA A 8 1.89 -39.61 37.15
CA ALA A 8 1.95 -38.32 36.49
C ALA A 8 3.34 -37.68 36.67
N LEU A 9 3.92 -37.18 35.58
CA LEU A 9 5.22 -36.51 35.61
C LEU A 9 5.10 -35.15 36.36
N PRO A 10 6.12 -34.75 37.15
CA PRO A 10 6.08 -33.53 37.90
C PRO A 10 6.00 -32.29 36.97
N PRO A 11 5.26 -31.21 37.38
CA PRO A 11 4.97 -30.03 36.53
C PRO A 11 6.22 -29.31 35.99
N SER A 12 7.35 -29.43 36.67
CA SER A 12 8.64 -28.86 36.27
C SER A 12 9.24 -29.53 35.00
N ARG A 13 9.02 -30.83 34.79
CA ARG A 13 9.51 -31.54 33.59
C ARG A 13 8.65 -31.25 32.36
N LEU A 14 7.34 -31.04 32.53
CA LEU A 14 6.44 -30.64 31.44
C LEU A 14 6.76 -29.23 30.95
N ARG A 15 7.00 -28.27 31.85
CA ARG A 15 7.42 -26.91 31.51
C ARG A 15 8.78 -26.84 30.81
N ARG A 16 9.75 -27.72 31.19
CA ARG A 16 11.04 -27.79 30.48
C ARG A 16 10.91 -28.36 29.07
N LYS A 17 10.09 -29.40 28.86
CA LYS A 17 9.82 -29.94 27.51
C LYS A 17 9.10 -28.94 26.62
N ALA A 18 8.11 -28.21 27.12
CA ALA A 18 7.40 -27.17 26.39
C ALA A 18 8.34 -26.04 25.95
N ARG A 19 9.19 -25.53 26.85
CA ARG A 19 10.20 -24.49 26.51
C ARG A 19 11.24 -25.01 25.50
N ALA A 20 11.64 -26.26 25.56
CA ALA A 20 12.58 -26.85 24.59
C ALA A 20 11.92 -27.01 23.20
N ALA A 21 10.64 -27.39 23.14
CA ALA A 21 9.88 -27.50 21.89
C ALA A 21 9.68 -26.14 21.25
N GLU A 22 9.36 -25.11 22.05
CA GLU A 22 9.20 -23.74 21.60
C GLU A 22 10.52 -23.13 21.05
N ARG A 23 11.64 -23.38 21.73
CA ARG A 23 12.97 -22.96 21.23
C ARG A 23 13.33 -23.67 19.91
N ARG A 24 12.98 -24.95 19.75
CA ARG A 24 13.20 -25.70 18.49
C ARG A 24 12.31 -25.15 17.36
N ARG A 25 11.07 -24.77 17.66
CA ARG A 25 10.13 -24.18 16.69
C ARG A 25 10.61 -22.78 16.24
N LYS A 26 11.02 -21.93 17.19
CA LYS A 26 11.61 -20.60 16.89
C LYS A 26 12.92 -20.75 16.10
N GLY A 27 13.78 -21.70 16.42
CA GLY A 27 15.00 -21.94 15.66
C GLY A 27 14.78 -22.49 14.24
N LYS A 28 13.70 -23.25 13.99
CA LYS A 28 13.34 -23.69 12.63
C LYS A 28 12.74 -22.54 11.80
N LEU A 29 11.88 -21.71 12.40
CA LEU A 29 11.33 -20.50 11.78
C LEU A 29 12.45 -19.52 11.43
N PHE A 30 13.38 -19.27 12.34
CA PHE A 30 14.53 -18.38 12.11
C PHE A 30 15.45 -18.89 11.00
N ARG A 31 15.70 -20.21 10.94
CA ARG A 31 16.51 -20.81 9.85
C ARG A 31 15.82 -20.76 8.49
N GLY A 32 14.49 -20.91 8.45
CA GLY A 32 13.69 -20.75 7.22
C GLY A 32 13.69 -19.31 6.71
N SER A 33 13.54 -18.35 7.61
CA SER A 33 13.62 -16.91 7.26
C SER A 33 15.02 -16.51 6.80
N LEU A 34 16.07 -17.02 7.43
CA LEU A 34 17.45 -16.72 7.03
C LEU A 34 17.79 -17.33 5.65
N ALA A 35 17.30 -18.52 5.34
CA ALA A 35 17.50 -19.16 4.03
C ALA A 35 16.75 -18.40 2.93
N LEU A 36 15.53 -17.92 3.21
CA LEU A 36 14.76 -17.10 2.26
C LEU A 36 15.43 -15.74 2.02
N LEU A 37 15.93 -15.08 3.07
CA LEU A 37 16.69 -13.84 2.97
C LEU A 37 17.98 -14.02 2.17
N LEU A 38 18.71 -15.11 2.36
CA LEU A 38 19.90 -15.45 1.58
C LEU A 38 19.56 -15.68 0.10
N PHE A 39 18.43 -16.33 -0.19
CA PHE A 39 17.99 -16.56 -1.58
C PHE A 39 17.61 -15.25 -2.29
N ILE A 40 16.90 -14.35 -1.58
CA ILE A 40 16.56 -13.01 -2.08
C ILE A 40 17.82 -12.17 -2.28
N LEU A 41 18.75 -12.20 -1.32
CA LEU A 41 20.01 -11.47 -1.40
C LEU A 41 20.91 -11.99 -2.54
N CYS A 42 20.99 -13.33 -2.73
CA CYS A 42 21.73 -13.93 -3.85
C CYS A 42 21.07 -13.62 -5.19
N GLY A 43 19.74 -13.62 -5.26
CA GLY A 43 18.99 -13.22 -6.45
C GLY A 43 19.24 -11.75 -6.81
N PHE A 44 19.19 -10.88 -5.81
CA PHE A 44 19.49 -9.45 -5.97
C PHE A 44 20.94 -9.19 -6.37
N LEU A 45 21.89 -9.89 -5.75
CA LEU A 45 23.31 -9.77 -6.10
C LEU A 45 23.61 -10.31 -7.51
N ALA A 46 22.98 -11.42 -7.91
CA ALA A 46 23.08 -11.96 -9.26
C ALA A 46 22.45 -11.00 -10.28
N TYR A 47 21.31 -10.41 -9.98
CA TYR A 47 20.67 -9.40 -10.81
C TYR A 47 21.58 -8.17 -10.99
N ARG A 48 22.16 -7.65 -9.89
CA ARG A 48 23.13 -6.51 -9.93
C ARG A 48 24.39 -6.83 -10.74
N LEU A 49 24.90 -8.07 -10.67
CA LEU A 49 26.08 -8.49 -11.44
C LEU A 49 25.80 -8.65 -12.94
N THR A 50 24.55 -8.99 -13.31
CA THR A 50 24.13 -9.13 -14.70
C THR A 50 23.59 -7.83 -15.31
N HIS A 51 23.27 -6.83 -14.49
CA HIS A 51 22.74 -5.52 -14.90
C HIS A 51 23.53 -4.39 -14.20
N PRO A 52 24.82 -4.21 -14.50
CA PRO A 52 25.66 -3.19 -13.83
C PRO A 52 25.18 -1.75 -14.07
N ASP A 53 24.42 -1.51 -15.15
CA ASP A 53 23.89 -0.20 -15.53
C ASP A 53 22.43 0.02 -15.09
N ALA A 54 21.87 -0.85 -14.25
CA ALA A 54 20.61 -0.59 -13.56
C ALA A 54 20.84 0.44 -12.44
N ALA A 55 21.48 1.56 -12.79
CA ALA A 55 21.34 2.80 -12.06
C ALA A 55 19.87 3.22 -12.14
N LEU A 56 19.36 3.85 -11.09
CA LEU A 56 18.05 4.52 -11.05
C LEU A 56 18.04 5.66 -12.10
N THR A 57 18.17 5.31 -13.37
CA THR A 57 17.98 6.26 -14.44
C THR A 57 16.48 6.41 -14.60
N GLY A 58 15.94 7.46 -14.01
CA GLY A 58 14.57 7.91 -14.22
C GLY A 58 14.28 8.13 -15.69
N SER A 59 14.09 7.05 -16.43
CA SER A 59 13.45 7.10 -17.73
C SER A 59 11.96 7.14 -17.47
N SER A 60 11.39 8.34 -17.56
CA SER A 60 9.95 8.59 -17.54
C SER A 60 9.26 8.09 -18.83
N ALA A 61 9.63 6.96 -19.33
CA ALA A 61 8.76 6.19 -20.20
C ALA A 61 7.69 5.60 -19.27
N GLN A 62 6.59 6.31 -19.18
CA GLN A 62 5.43 5.94 -18.39
C GLN A 62 5.01 4.51 -18.79
N ALA A 63 5.30 3.53 -17.94
CA ALA A 63 4.95 2.13 -18.22
C ALA A 63 3.46 2.07 -18.60
N GLU A 64 3.16 1.46 -19.73
CA GLU A 64 1.78 1.29 -20.17
C GLU A 64 1.08 0.31 -19.23
N ILE A 65 0.20 0.84 -18.39
CA ILE A 65 -0.58 0.02 -17.45
C ILE A 65 -1.57 -0.82 -18.27
N PRO A 66 -1.52 -2.16 -18.20
CA PRO A 66 -2.41 -3.03 -18.96
C PRO A 66 -3.88 -2.81 -18.60
N ALA A 67 -4.77 -3.30 -19.42
CA ALA A 67 -6.19 -3.34 -19.08
C ALA A 67 -6.40 -4.31 -17.90
N TYR A 68 -7.40 -4.03 -17.07
CA TYR A 68 -7.77 -4.92 -15.98
C TYR A 68 -8.13 -6.32 -16.51
N ALA A 69 -7.47 -7.34 -16.00
CA ALA A 69 -7.63 -8.74 -16.42
C ALA A 69 -8.02 -9.68 -15.25
N GLY A 70 -8.49 -9.11 -14.14
CA GLY A 70 -8.93 -9.86 -12.95
C GLY A 70 -7.96 -9.80 -11.77
N GLU A 71 -6.74 -9.30 -11.97
CA GLU A 71 -5.82 -9.01 -10.87
C GLU A 71 -6.00 -7.57 -10.39
N ASP A 72 -6.44 -7.41 -9.15
CA ASP A 72 -6.74 -6.09 -8.58
C ASP A 72 -5.49 -5.23 -8.35
N VAL A 73 -4.33 -5.86 -8.18
CA VAL A 73 -3.04 -5.22 -7.96
C VAL A 73 -2.00 -5.89 -8.85
N ILE A 74 -1.21 -5.10 -9.56
CA ILE A 74 -0.06 -5.59 -10.32
C ILE A 74 1.22 -4.92 -9.82
N VAL A 75 2.32 -5.67 -9.85
CA VAL A 75 3.65 -5.15 -9.54
C VAL A 75 4.22 -4.48 -10.77
N LEU A 76 4.72 -3.26 -10.63
CA LEU A 76 5.40 -2.51 -11.66
C LEU A 76 6.92 -2.56 -11.43
N ASP A 77 7.71 -2.53 -12.49
CA ASP A 77 9.18 -2.44 -12.47
C ASP A 77 9.86 -3.39 -11.46
N GLY A 78 9.31 -4.60 -11.32
CA GLY A 78 9.80 -5.58 -10.34
C GLY A 78 9.63 -5.17 -8.89
N GLY A 79 8.76 -4.21 -8.61
CA GLY A 79 8.51 -3.66 -7.27
C GLY A 79 9.48 -2.53 -6.89
N LEU A 80 10.32 -2.06 -7.80
CA LEU A 80 11.28 -0.98 -7.53
C LEU A 80 10.65 0.37 -7.85
N PRO A 81 10.56 1.29 -6.87
CA PRO A 81 10.06 2.65 -7.08
C PRO A 81 10.95 3.45 -8.05
N ALA A 82 10.35 4.36 -8.80
CA ALA A 82 11.04 5.22 -9.76
C ALA A 82 11.49 6.56 -9.12
N PHE A 83 11.96 6.52 -7.87
CA PHE A 83 12.56 7.71 -7.24
C PHE A 83 13.98 7.89 -7.72
N SER A 84 14.35 9.13 -8.07
CA SER A 84 15.75 9.49 -8.34
C SER A 84 16.52 9.65 -7.02
N GLU A 85 17.85 9.59 -7.10
CA GLU A 85 18.71 9.83 -5.92
C GLU A 85 18.49 11.23 -5.31
N ASP A 86 18.21 12.23 -6.15
CA ASP A 86 17.94 13.61 -5.72
C ASP A 86 16.59 13.77 -4.99
N GLU A 87 15.66 12.82 -5.17
CA GLU A 87 14.40 12.80 -4.44
C GLU A 87 14.53 12.19 -3.04
N LEU A 88 15.58 11.38 -2.81
CA LEU A 88 15.80 10.72 -1.52
C LEU A 88 16.20 11.74 -0.45
N THR A 89 15.33 11.92 0.54
CA THR A 89 15.53 12.87 1.64
C THR A 89 14.91 12.33 2.93
N THR A 90 15.43 12.78 4.06
CA THR A 90 14.83 12.59 5.38
C THR A 90 14.18 13.88 5.90
N GLU A 91 14.09 14.92 5.06
CA GLU A 91 13.32 16.11 5.39
C GLU A 91 11.85 15.85 5.06
N SER A 92 11.00 15.81 6.07
CA SER A 92 9.57 15.54 5.90
C SER A 92 8.85 16.62 5.12
N PHE A 93 8.03 16.19 4.19
CA PHE A 93 7.12 17.04 3.43
C PHE A 93 5.90 16.26 2.96
N VAL A 94 4.82 16.99 2.65
CA VAL A 94 3.65 16.48 1.93
C VAL A 94 3.31 17.49 0.84
N ARG A 95 3.21 17.04 -0.40
CA ARG A 95 2.92 17.89 -1.57
C ARG A 95 1.88 17.21 -2.45
N PHE A 96 0.93 17.99 -2.93
CA PHE A 96 -0.08 17.56 -3.90
C PHE A 96 0.07 18.34 -5.18
N SER A 97 -0.04 17.66 -6.32
CA SER A 97 -0.15 18.34 -7.62
C SER A 97 -1.46 19.13 -7.67
N PRO A 98 -1.47 20.30 -8.29
CA PRO A 98 -2.73 21.01 -8.57
C PRO A 98 -3.70 20.12 -9.34
N LEU A 99 -5.00 20.35 -9.14
CA LEU A 99 -6.01 19.72 -9.99
C LEU A 99 -5.77 20.11 -11.46
N ASP A 100 -5.97 19.17 -12.36
CA ASP A 100 -5.87 19.46 -13.78
C ASP A 100 -7.04 20.33 -14.29
N ALA A 101 -7.00 20.70 -15.56
CA ALA A 101 -8.05 21.53 -16.18
C ALA A 101 -9.45 20.89 -16.15
N ARG A 102 -9.57 19.59 -15.84
CA ARG A 102 -10.84 18.86 -15.67
C ARG A 102 -11.21 18.66 -14.19
N GLY A 103 -10.44 19.24 -13.26
CA GLY A 103 -10.62 19.07 -11.83
C GLY A 103 -10.22 17.69 -11.31
N ARG A 104 -9.39 16.93 -12.05
CA ARG A 104 -8.89 15.62 -11.64
C ARG A 104 -7.67 15.76 -10.73
N THR A 105 -7.60 14.90 -9.74
CA THR A 105 -6.50 14.85 -8.77
C THR A 105 -5.25 14.29 -9.41
N GLY A 106 -4.12 14.97 -9.24
CA GLY A 106 -2.82 14.51 -9.68
C GLY A 106 -2.05 13.71 -8.63
N ALA A 107 -0.74 13.64 -8.79
CA ALA A 107 0.12 12.93 -7.84
C ALA A 107 0.20 13.65 -6.49
N GLY A 108 0.22 12.85 -5.42
CA GLY A 108 0.71 13.25 -4.11
C GLY A 108 2.07 12.61 -3.86
N THR A 109 3.03 13.42 -3.40
CA THR A 109 4.37 12.95 -3.03
C THR A 109 4.70 13.43 -1.63
N ALA A 110 5.24 12.56 -0.80
CA ALA A 110 5.59 12.89 0.57
C ALA A 110 6.88 12.17 0.99
N CYS A 111 7.67 12.82 1.83
CA CYS A 111 8.62 12.17 2.70
C CYS A 111 7.95 12.10 4.07
N LEU A 112 7.56 10.90 4.46
CA LEU A 112 6.78 10.64 5.66
C LEU A 112 7.71 10.19 6.79
N GLY A 113 7.59 10.83 7.94
CA GLY A 113 8.34 10.51 9.16
C GLY A 113 7.44 10.56 10.40
N PRO A 114 7.98 10.33 11.60
CA PRO A 114 7.20 10.37 12.84
C PRO A 114 6.42 11.67 13.04
N GLU A 115 6.96 12.80 12.55
CA GLU A 115 6.36 14.12 12.64
C GLU A 115 5.18 14.36 11.68
N THR A 116 5.03 13.52 10.64
CA THR A 116 3.89 13.61 9.72
C THR A 116 2.69 12.81 10.17
N LEU A 117 2.88 11.85 11.07
CA LEU A 117 1.80 11.00 11.55
C LEU A 117 0.73 11.80 12.31
N PRO A 118 -0.55 11.49 12.14
CA PRO A 118 -1.62 12.24 12.77
C PRO A 118 -1.59 12.09 14.29
N THR A 119 -1.65 13.22 14.99
CA THR A 119 -1.77 13.27 16.47
C THR A 119 -3.21 13.34 16.96
N GLN A 120 -4.16 13.48 16.04
CA GLN A 120 -5.59 13.60 16.34
C GLN A 120 -6.38 12.48 15.66
N PRO A 121 -7.50 12.04 16.25
CA PRO A 121 -8.40 11.11 15.58
C PRO A 121 -8.93 11.69 14.26
N ARG A 122 -9.12 10.82 13.27
CA ARG A 122 -9.67 11.22 11.97
C ARG A 122 -11.09 11.76 12.12
N GLY A 123 -11.29 13.01 11.70
CA GLY A 123 -12.60 13.60 11.51
C GLY A 123 -13.31 13.09 10.24
N ALA A 124 -14.56 13.51 10.04
CA ALA A 124 -15.26 13.25 8.80
C ALA A 124 -14.67 14.11 7.66
N VAL A 125 -14.57 13.52 6.46
CA VAL A 125 -14.25 14.30 5.24
C VAL A 125 -15.46 15.18 4.92
N ASP A 126 -15.21 16.44 4.53
CA ASP A 126 -16.27 17.36 4.12
C ASP A 126 -17.08 16.77 2.97
N ALA A 127 -18.38 16.59 3.19
CA ALA A 127 -19.29 16.01 2.20
C ALA A 127 -19.49 16.92 0.97
N SER A 128 -19.17 18.21 1.08
CA SER A 128 -19.24 19.16 -0.04
C SER A 128 -18.14 18.94 -1.08
N ILE A 129 -17.01 18.33 -0.68
CA ILE A 129 -15.92 18.01 -1.60
C ILE A 129 -16.37 16.86 -2.50
N ARG A 130 -16.47 17.14 -3.78
CA ARG A 130 -16.82 16.16 -4.83
C ARG A 130 -15.69 16.10 -5.84
N PRO A 131 -14.79 15.10 -5.75
CA PRO A 131 -13.75 14.90 -6.75
C PRO A 131 -14.36 14.62 -8.14
N SER A 132 -13.54 14.67 -9.20
CA SER A 132 -14.00 14.38 -10.55
C SER A 132 -14.72 13.03 -10.64
N GLY A 133 -15.80 12.95 -11.43
CA GLY A 133 -16.61 11.75 -11.61
C GLY A 133 -17.36 11.27 -10.36
N TRP A 134 -17.54 12.10 -9.33
CA TRP A 134 -18.24 11.72 -8.11
C TRP A 134 -19.72 11.50 -8.34
N HIS A 135 -20.19 10.30 -8.01
CA HIS A 135 -21.62 9.94 -7.94
C HIS A 135 -21.94 9.30 -6.58
N THR A 136 -23.14 9.49 -6.11
CA THR A 136 -23.66 8.71 -4.98
C THR A 136 -24.34 7.45 -5.54
N ALA A 137 -23.59 6.36 -5.63
CA ALA A 137 -24.08 5.07 -6.11
C ALA A 137 -24.15 4.07 -4.97
N ARG A 138 -25.26 3.31 -4.88
CA ARG A 138 -25.48 2.30 -3.84
C ARG A 138 -25.76 0.93 -4.41
N TYR A 139 -25.16 -0.08 -3.76
CA TYR A 139 -25.29 -1.50 -4.10
C TYR A 139 -25.29 -2.33 -2.82
N ASP A 140 -26.34 -2.20 -2.00
CA ASP A 140 -26.44 -2.74 -0.64
C ASP A 140 -26.25 -4.26 -0.55
N GLU A 141 -26.48 -5.00 -1.63
CA GLU A 141 -26.28 -6.46 -1.68
C GLU A 141 -24.84 -6.88 -2.03
N LEU A 142 -24.04 -5.96 -2.58
CA LEU A 142 -22.68 -6.23 -3.05
C LEU A 142 -21.60 -5.54 -2.20
N ILE A 143 -21.98 -4.53 -1.44
CA ILE A 143 -21.05 -3.68 -0.69
C ILE A 143 -21.58 -3.53 0.74
N GLU A 144 -20.74 -3.81 1.74
CA GLU A 144 -21.11 -3.88 3.15
C GLU A 144 -21.86 -2.66 3.69
N ASP A 145 -21.45 -1.43 3.35
CA ASP A 145 -22.13 -0.19 3.73
C ASP A 145 -22.97 0.41 2.57
N GLY A 146 -23.06 -0.33 1.49
CA GLY A 146 -23.83 -0.02 0.30
C GLY A 146 -23.20 1.01 -0.63
N PHE A 147 -22.27 1.85 -0.20
CA PHE A 147 -21.72 2.93 -1.02
C PHE A 147 -20.57 2.44 -1.90
N LEU A 148 -20.70 2.60 -3.24
CA LEU A 148 -19.68 2.24 -4.19
C LEU A 148 -18.44 3.13 -4.05
N TYR A 149 -18.63 4.45 -4.01
CA TYR A 149 -17.54 5.41 -4.05
C TYR A 149 -17.19 5.98 -2.68
N ASN A 150 -15.90 6.12 -2.46
CA ASN A 150 -15.30 6.84 -1.36
C ASN A 150 -14.53 8.06 -1.89
N ARG A 151 -14.39 9.09 -1.07
CA ARG A 151 -13.38 10.12 -1.25
C ARG A 151 -12.07 9.53 -0.79
N CYS A 152 -11.34 8.92 -1.73
CA CYS A 152 -10.07 8.27 -1.45
C CYS A 152 -8.99 9.35 -1.32
N HIS A 153 -8.15 9.23 -0.29
CA HIS A 153 -6.97 10.06 -0.17
C HIS A 153 -5.88 9.55 -1.10
N VAL A 154 -5.14 10.46 -1.71
CA VAL A 154 -3.89 10.15 -2.42
C VAL A 154 -2.81 9.81 -1.38
N ILE A 155 -2.59 10.67 -0.39
CA ILE A 155 -1.81 10.35 0.81
C ILE A 155 -2.79 10.15 1.95
N GLY A 156 -2.85 8.91 2.48
CA GLY A 156 -3.81 8.52 3.49
C GLY A 156 -3.75 9.35 4.77
N TYR A 157 -4.91 9.61 5.40
CA TYR A 157 -4.97 10.32 6.67
C TYR A 157 -4.02 9.75 7.73
N LEU A 158 -3.89 8.43 7.78
CA LEU A 158 -3.02 7.73 8.74
C LEU A 158 -1.52 8.05 8.55
N LEU A 159 -1.13 8.68 7.44
CA LEU A 159 0.25 9.01 7.10
C LEU A 159 0.59 10.49 7.27
N CYS A 160 -0.40 11.39 7.09
CA CYS A 160 -0.12 12.83 7.10
C CYS A 160 -1.16 13.69 7.82
N GLY A 161 -2.22 13.09 8.37
CA GLY A 161 -3.26 13.83 9.09
C GLY A 161 -4.11 14.77 8.24
N ASP A 162 -3.89 14.86 6.94
CA ASP A 162 -4.72 15.68 6.05
C ASP A 162 -6.02 14.96 5.70
N ASN A 163 -7.15 15.65 5.94
CA ASN A 163 -8.47 15.08 5.76
C ASN A 163 -9.36 15.84 4.77
N ALA A 164 -8.93 17.02 4.32
CA ALA A 164 -9.82 17.95 3.63
C ALA A 164 -9.20 18.67 2.43
N THR A 165 -7.93 18.52 2.14
CA THR A 165 -7.28 19.10 0.97
C THR A 165 -7.88 18.48 -0.29
N ARG A 166 -8.45 19.33 -1.14
CA ARG A 166 -9.15 18.89 -2.35
C ARG A 166 -8.24 18.12 -3.31
N GLU A 167 -7.00 18.57 -3.42
CA GLU A 167 -5.95 17.96 -4.23
C GLU A 167 -5.50 16.59 -3.71
N ASN A 168 -5.84 16.27 -2.45
CA ASN A 168 -5.58 14.97 -1.84
C ASN A 168 -6.74 13.98 -2.02
N LEU A 169 -7.84 14.36 -2.67
CA LEU A 169 -9.04 13.53 -2.74
C LEU A 169 -9.41 13.19 -4.18
N PHE A 170 -9.64 11.90 -4.45
CA PHE A 170 -10.16 11.42 -5.73
C PHE A 170 -11.33 10.44 -5.53
N THR A 171 -12.10 10.22 -6.59
CA THR A 171 -13.20 9.26 -6.57
C THR A 171 -12.67 7.85 -6.79
N GLY A 172 -12.70 7.02 -5.76
CA GLY A 172 -12.33 5.60 -5.85
C GLY A 172 -13.40 4.70 -5.28
N THR A 173 -13.38 3.43 -5.64
CA THR A 173 -14.29 2.44 -5.08
C THR A 173 -13.98 2.19 -3.60
N ARG A 174 -14.97 1.70 -2.87
CA ARG A 174 -14.78 1.27 -1.48
C ARG A 174 -13.71 0.18 -1.41
N ARG A 175 -13.71 -0.76 -2.36
CA ARG A 175 -12.70 -1.81 -2.47
C ARG A 175 -11.30 -1.24 -2.63
N LEU A 176 -11.09 -0.36 -3.61
CA LEU A 176 -9.81 0.32 -3.79
C LEU A 176 -9.32 0.95 -2.49
N ASN A 177 -10.17 1.77 -1.84
CA ASN A 177 -9.80 2.55 -0.68
C ASN A 177 -9.52 1.69 0.57
N ARG A 178 -10.36 0.68 0.85
CA ARG A 178 -10.34 -0.02 2.13
C ARG A 178 -9.65 -1.38 2.10
N GLU A 179 -9.59 -2.01 0.93
CA GLU A 179 -9.08 -3.36 0.82
C GLU A 179 -7.74 -3.41 0.09
N LEU A 180 -7.55 -2.52 -0.90
CA LEU A 180 -6.41 -2.61 -1.80
C LEU A 180 -5.31 -1.57 -1.48
N MET A 181 -5.64 -0.30 -1.25
CA MET A 181 -4.65 0.72 -0.87
C MET A 181 -4.23 0.63 0.60
N LEU A 182 -5.19 0.44 1.50
CA LEU A 182 -4.96 0.48 2.95
C LEU A 182 -3.87 -0.46 3.46
N PRO A 183 -3.66 -1.69 2.94
CA PRO A 183 -2.54 -2.54 3.35
C PRO A 183 -1.16 -1.91 3.11
N TYR A 184 -0.98 -1.24 1.96
CA TYR A 184 0.26 -0.54 1.62
C TYR A 184 0.47 0.70 2.50
N GLU A 185 -0.59 1.49 2.72
CA GLU A 185 -0.54 2.63 3.65
C GLU A 185 -0.16 2.19 5.07
N LYS A 186 -0.71 1.07 5.54
CA LYS A 186 -0.38 0.50 6.86
C LYS A 186 1.06 0.01 6.92
N GLN A 187 1.60 -0.57 5.86
CA GLN A 187 2.99 -0.98 5.80
C GLN A 187 3.92 0.23 5.98
N VAL A 188 3.61 1.34 5.30
CA VAL A 188 4.35 2.60 5.46
C VAL A 188 4.22 3.14 6.89
N ALA A 189 3.01 3.21 7.44
CA ALA A 189 2.78 3.69 8.80
C ALA A 189 3.53 2.84 9.84
N SER A 190 3.45 1.49 9.74
CA SER A 190 4.14 0.58 10.64
C SER A 190 5.65 0.74 10.59
N CYS A 191 6.24 0.92 9.40
CA CYS A 191 7.67 1.21 9.27
C CYS A 191 8.06 2.47 10.06
N ILE A 192 7.32 3.56 9.89
CA ILE A 192 7.60 4.81 10.58
C ILE A 192 7.43 4.65 12.10
N GLU A 193 6.32 4.02 12.56
CA GLU A 193 6.02 3.82 13.98
C GLU A 193 7.04 2.92 14.70
N GLU A 194 7.48 1.84 14.02
CA GLU A 194 8.35 0.84 14.64
C GLU A 194 9.84 1.23 14.58
N THR A 195 10.26 1.98 13.56
CA THR A 195 11.68 2.25 13.30
C THR A 195 12.06 3.72 13.47
N GLY A 196 11.12 4.64 13.34
CA GLY A 196 11.37 6.08 13.28
C GLY A 196 11.98 6.54 11.95
N MET A 197 12.13 5.65 10.96
CA MET A 197 12.67 5.98 9.65
C MET A 197 11.68 6.78 8.80
N HIS A 198 12.23 7.46 7.78
CA HIS A 198 11.46 8.18 6.79
C HIS A 198 11.15 7.29 5.60
N VAL A 199 9.95 7.44 5.04
CA VAL A 199 9.51 6.75 3.83
C VAL A 199 9.15 7.78 2.77
N LEU A 200 9.88 7.76 1.66
CA LEU A 200 9.46 8.47 0.46
C LEU A 200 8.30 7.72 -0.17
N TYR A 201 7.17 8.41 -0.34
CA TYR A 201 5.91 7.84 -0.75
C TYR A 201 5.26 8.68 -1.84
N ARG A 202 4.85 8.04 -2.93
CA ARG A 202 4.15 8.71 -4.03
C ARG A 202 2.96 7.88 -4.47
N VAL A 203 1.82 8.54 -4.64
CA VAL A 203 0.62 7.94 -5.20
C VAL A 203 0.12 8.80 -6.36
N THR A 204 -0.11 8.17 -7.49
CA THR A 204 -0.52 8.84 -8.73
C THR A 204 -1.81 8.23 -9.25
N PRO A 205 -2.97 8.90 -9.12
CA PRO A 205 -4.20 8.50 -9.81
C PRO A 205 -4.00 8.55 -11.34
N ARG A 206 -4.37 7.47 -12.03
CA ARG A 206 -4.14 7.32 -13.47
C ARG A 206 -5.46 7.37 -14.22
N TYR A 207 -5.54 8.24 -15.21
CA TYR A 207 -6.73 8.46 -16.02
C TYR A 207 -6.48 8.09 -17.48
N ARG A 208 -7.50 7.60 -18.19
CA ARG A 208 -7.42 7.37 -19.64
C ARG A 208 -8.02 8.56 -20.36
N GLY A 209 -7.26 9.17 -21.25
CA GLY A 209 -7.75 10.29 -22.05
C GLY A 209 -8.50 11.35 -21.23
N SER A 210 -9.79 11.51 -21.52
CA SER A 210 -10.67 12.50 -20.86
C SER A 210 -11.51 11.92 -19.72
N ASP A 211 -11.28 10.69 -19.28
CA ASP A 211 -12.05 10.05 -18.23
C ASP A 211 -12.10 10.89 -16.95
N ALA A 212 -13.26 10.95 -16.32
CA ALA A 212 -13.45 11.66 -15.07
C ALA A 212 -12.95 10.87 -13.86
N LEU A 213 -12.97 9.53 -13.93
CA LEU A 213 -12.45 8.65 -12.88
C LEU A 213 -11.07 8.11 -13.24
N ALA A 214 -10.21 8.03 -12.22
CA ALA A 214 -9.00 7.23 -12.33
C ALA A 214 -9.36 5.75 -12.51
N PHE A 215 -8.73 5.06 -13.48
CA PHE A 215 -8.91 3.62 -13.64
C PHE A 215 -8.10 2.80 -12.64
N GLY A 216 -7.23 3.46 -11.88
CA GLY A 216 -6.46 2.95 -10.76
C GLY A 216 -5.48 3.97 -10.25
N VAL A 217 -4.68 3.56 -9.29
CA VAL A 217 -3.61 4.36 -8.70
C VAL A 217 -2.29 3.61 -8.77
N GLU A 218 -1.25 4.32 -9.12
CA GLU A 218 0.13 3.87 -8.99
C GLU A 218 0.64 4.28 -7.62
N MET A 219 1.22 3.35 -6.87
CA MET A 219 1.71 3.56 -5.51
C MET A 219 3.16 3.13 -5.42
N GLU A 220 4.00 4.01 -4.92
CA GLU A 220 5.43 3.79 -4.75
C GLU A 220 5.84 4.16 -3.32
N ALA A 221 6.70 3.36 -2.72
CA ALA A 221 7.27 3.65 -1.41
C ALA A 221 8.69 3.13 -1.29
N PHE A 222 9.51 3.87 -0.53
CA PHE A 222 10.91 3.53 -0.27
C PHE A 222 11.34 4.06 1.09
N SER A 223 11.76 3.19 2.00
CA SER A 223 12.35 3.59 3.27
C SER A 223 13.76 4.11 3.05
N VAL A 224 14.01 5.36 3.47
CA VAL A 224 15.17 6.12 3.02
C VAL A 224 16.45 5.67 3.72
N GLU A 225 16.47 5.63 5.05
CA GLU A 225 17.69 5.39 5.85
C GLU A 225 18.25 3.99 5.68
N ASP A 226 17.42 3.02 5.39
CA ASP A 226 17.82 1.62 5.21
C ASP A 226 17.90 1.17 3.76
N HIS A 227 17.72 2.11 2.81
CA HIS A 227 17.77 1.87 1.38
C HIS A 227 16.72 0.84 0.91
N GLY A 228 15.48 0.97 1.38
CA GLY A 228 14.33 0.19 0.94
C GLY A 228 14.26 -1.22 1.53
N ARG A 229 14.94 -1.51 2.66
CA ARG A 229 14.89 -2.84 3.27
C ARG A 229 13.60 -3.11 4.02
N GLU A 230 13.05 -2.13 4.72
CA GLU A 230 11.78 -2.26 5.44
C GLU A 230 10.57 -2.00 4.53
N VAL A 231 10.64 -0.96 3.69
CA VAL A 231 9.59 -0.62 2.74
C VAL A 231 10.19 -0.34 1.37
N CYS A 232 9.82 -1.16 0.40
CA CYS A 232 10.14 -0.96 -1.00
C CYS A 232 9.03 -1.60 -1.85
N PHE A 233 8.22 -0.79 -2.52
CA PHE A 233 7.23 -1.30 -3.47
C PHE A 233 6.91 -0.30 -4.58
N HIS A 234 6.56 -0.84 -5.73
CA HIS A 234 5.98 -0.13 -6.86
C HIS A 234 4.86 -0.99 -7.42
N VAL A 235 3.63 -0.53 -7.24
CA VAL A 235 2.43 -1.28 -7.61
C VAL A 235 1.42 -0.38 -8.30
N PHE A 236 0.59 -1.00 -9.13
CA PHE A 236 -0.63 -0.39 -9.64
C PHE A 236 -1.85 -1.09 -9.06
N VAL A 237 -2.77 -0.32 -8.52
CA VAL A 237 -3.98 -0.78 -7.87
C VAL A 237 -5.18 -0.34 -8.69
N TYR A 238 -5.96 -1.29 -9.23
CA TYR A 238 -7.09 -0.98 -10.09
C TYR A 238 -8.29 -0.45 -9.30
N ASN A 239 -8.96 0.53 -9.86
CA ASN A 239 -10.18 1.12 -9.29
C ASN A 239 -11.42 0.34 -9.73
N VAL A 240 -11.59 -0.84 -9.17
CA VAL A 240 -12.64 -1.80 -9.53
C VAL A 240 -13.50 -2.18 -8.33
N GLN A 241 -14.68 -2.74 -8.60
CA GLN A 241 -15.55 -3.35 -7.60
C GLN A 241 -16.19 -4.60 -8.20
N PRO A 242 -15.99 -5.80 -7.63
CA PRO A 242 -16.60 -7.03 -8.13
C PRO A 242 -18.12 -6.93 -8.26
N GLY A 243 -18.66 -7.42 -9.37
CA GLY A 243 -20.10 -7.39 -9.67
C GLY A 243 -20.63 -6.01 -10.10
N ILE A 244 -19.77 -5.02 -10.30
CA ILE A 244 -20.14 -3.68 -10.75
C ILE A 244 -19.31 -3.28 -11.97
N VAL A 245 -19.99 -2.81 -13.01
CA VAL A 245 -19.38 -2.17 -14.17
C VAL A 245 -19.36 -0.67 -13.96
N ILE A 246 -18.18 -0.07 -14.07
CA ILE A 246 -17.94 1.36 -13.89
C ILE A 246 -17.70 1.98 -15.26
N ASP A 247 -18.38 3.07 -15.56
CA ASP A 247 -18.04 3.97 -16.66
C ASP A 247 -17.04 5.02 -16.17
N TYR A 248 -15.77 4.85 -16.48
CA TYR A 248 -14.71 5.77 -16.05
C TYR A 248 -14.80 7.15 -16.70
N ALA A 249 -15.45 7.26 -17.86
CA ALA A 249 -15.63 8.55 -18.54
C ALA A 249 -16.52 9.50 -17.71
N THR A 250 -17.53 8.94 -17.04
CA THR A 250 -18.56 9.73 -16.33
C THR A 250 -18.56 9.50 -14.82
N GLY A 251 -18.20 8.32 -14.34
CA GLY A 251 -18.40 7.86 -12.97
C GLY A 251 -19.74 7.16 -12.76
N GLU A 252 -20.56 7.00 -13.77
CA GLU A 252 -21.77 6.20 -13.69
C GLU A 252 -21.43 4.71 -13.50
N SER A 253 -22.34 3.96 -12.92
CA SER A 253 -22.11 2.54 -12.64
C SER A 253 -23.41 1.74 -12.74
N ARG A 254 -23.27 0.44 -13.00
CA ARG A 254 -24.40 -0.51 -13.04
C ARG A 254 -23.92 -1.88 -12.55
N ARG A 255 -24.84 -2.76 -12.20
CA ARG A 255 -24.52 -4.18 -11.95
C ARG A 255 -23.91 -4.82 -13.19
N GLY A 256 -22.88 -5.66 -12.99
CA GLY A 256 -22.24 -6.47 -14.02
C GLY A 256 -22.99 -7.75 -14.32
#